data_e1225d5f8bd06929c3a0ec6400c1c010
#
_entry.id   e1225d5f8bd06929c3a0ec6400c1c010
#
_cell.length_a   1.000
_cell.length_b   1.000
_cell.length_c   1.000
_cell.angle_alpha   90.00
_cell.angle_beta   90.00
_cell.angle_gamma   90.00
#
_symmetry.space_group_name_H-M   'P 1'
#
loop_
_entity.id
_entity.type
_entity.pdbx_description
1 polymer ?
#
loop_
_entity_poly.entity_id
_entity_poly.type
_entity_poly.pdbx_seq_one_letter_code
_entity_poly.pdbx_strand_id
1 'polypeptide(L)'
;MNEPVVKQHSMKFWLMALRPKTLTAAVVPVVVGSAVAAVQPEGWHPWISGFALLSTCFIQIATNFFNDALDFKKGADTAERLGPTRVTQAGLLTSRQVMWAGGFCLLLAFIFGVPLVVVGGLPIVVIGLVSLAMTYAYTGGPYPMAYRGLG
;
A
#
# COMPACT_ATOMS: atom_id res chain seq x y z
N MET A 1 30.09 8.14 -21.53
CA MET A 1 28.72 8.56 -21.15
C MET A 1 28.59 8.23 -19.67
N ASN A 2 28.70 9.24 -18.80
CA ASN A 2 28.68 9.03 -17.36
C ASN A 2 27.22 8.80 -16.95
N GLU A 3 26.91 7.58 -16.49
CA GLU A 3 25.65 7.34 -15.77
C GLU A 3 25.59 8.30 -14.58
N PRO A 4 24.46 8.98 -14.37
CA PRO A 4 24.33 9.83 -13.19
C PRO A 4 24.46 8.94 -11.95
N VAL A 5 25.48 9.20 -11.16
CA VAL A 5 25.66 8.57 -9.84
C VAL A 5 24.41 8.87 -9.04
N VAL A 6 23.54 7.86 -8.89
CA VAL A 6 22.36 7.93 -8.02
C VAL A 6 22.88 8.14 -6.61
N LYS A 7 22.93 9.40 -6.21
CA LYS A 7 23.32 9.78 -4.85
C LYS A 7 22.26 9.27 -3.88
N GLN A 8 22.69 8.26 -3.13
CA GLN A 8 22.20 7.88 -1.80
C GLN A 8 20.68 7.82 -1.59
N HIS A 9 20.26 6.67 -1.17
CA HIS A 9 18.98 6.33 -0.54
C HIS A 9 18.58 7.32 0.57
N SER A 10 18.20 8.53 0.20
CA SER A 10 17.74 9.51 1.17
C SER A 10 16.39 9.05 1.73
N MET A 11 16.25 9.05 3.05
CA MET A 11 14.96 8.81 3.73
C MET A 11 13.82 9.64 3.11
N LYS A 12 14.15 10.84 2.60
CA LYS A 12 13.22 11.72 1.91
C LYS A 12 12.58 11.05 0.68
N PHE A 13 13.33 10.28 -0.10
CA PHE A 13 12.81 9.61 -1.29
C PHE A 13 11.84 8.48 -0.93
N TRP A 14 12.14 7.75 0.14
CA TRP A 14 11.23 6.73 0.66
C TRP A 14 9.94 7.34 1.22
N LEU A 15 10.02 8.47 1.92
CA LEU A 15 8.83 9.20 2.38
C LEU A 15 7.98 9.72 1.21
N MET A 16 8.62 10.17 0.11
CA MET A 16 7.90 10.56 -1.10
C MET A 16 7.18 9.37 -1.74
N ALA A 17 7.85 8.21 -1.83
CA ALA A 17 7.26 6.99 -2.39
C ALA A 17 6.12 6.44 -1.53
N LEU A 18 6.26 6.51 -0.21
CA LEU A 18 5.26 6.07 0.77
C LEU A 18 3.95 6.86 0.65
N ARG A 19 4.01 8.13 0.26
CA ARG A 19 2.84 9.04 0.09
C ARG A 19 2.00 9.17 1.37
N PRO A 20 2.49 9.81 2.44
CA PRO A 20 1.79 9.88 3.74
C PRO A 20 0.34 10.39 3.64
N LYS A 21 0.05 11.30 2.70
CA LYS A 21 -1.29 11.84 2.50
C LYS A 21 -2.33 10.77 2.12
N THR A 22 -1.92 9.70 1.47
CA THR A 22 -2.84 8.61 1.07
C THR A 22 -3.11 7.61 2.20
N LEU A 23 -2.35 7.66 3.30
CA LEU A 23 -2.59 6.79 4.45
C LEU A 23 -3.92 7.09 5.15
N THR A 24 -4.48 8.28 4.98
CA THR A 24 -5.83 8.59 5.47
C THR A 24 -6.89 7.62 4.92
N ALA A 25 -6.71 7.12 3.69
CA ALA A 25 -7.59 6.11 3.12
C ALA A 25 -7.58 4.78 3.89
N ALA A 26 -6.46 4.43 4.54
CA ALA A 26 -6.34 3.27 5.41
C ALA A 26 -6.83 3.55 6.84
N VAL A 27 -6.55 4.75 7.36
CA VAL A 27 -6.86 5.12 8.75
C VAL A 27 -8.36 5.30 8.96
N VAL A 28 -9.05 6.02 8.06
CA VAL A 28 -10.46 6.38 8.21
C VAL A 28 -11.38 5.17 8.42
N PRO A 29 -11.36 4.13 7.59
CA PRO A 29 -12.24 2.97 7.79
C PRO A 29 -11.97 2.22 9.09
N VAL A 30 -10.73 2.17 9.56
CA VAL A 30 -10.39 1.54 10.84
C VAL A 30 -10.94 2.36 12.01
N VAL A 31 -10.83 3.69 11.96
CA VAL A 31 -11.39 4.58 13.00
C VAL A 31 -12.91 4.44 13.04
N VAL A 32 -13.57 4.48 11.87
CA VAL A 32 -15.03 4.30 11.79
C VAL A 32 -15.44 2.93 12.32
N GLY A 33 -14.78 1.84 11.90
CA GLY A 33 -15.05 0.49 12.40
C GLY A 33 -14.85 0.36 13.92
N SER A 34 -13.80 0.99 14.44
CA SER A 34 -13.53 1.04 15.89
C SER A 34 -14.61 1.79 16.65
N ALA A 35 -15.10 2.92 16.11
CA ALA A 35 -16.19 3.68 16.72
C ALA A 35 -17.50 2.88 16.72
N VAL A 36 -17.79 2.15 15.64
CA VAL A 36 -18.96 1.25 15.58
C VAL A 36 -18.82 0.10 16.61
N ALA A 37 -17.63 -0.49 16.74
CA ALA A 37 -17.38 -1.54 17.72
C ALA A 37 -17.57 -1.05 19.17
N ALA A 38 -17.21 0.21 19.47
CA ALA A 38 -17.31 0.78 20.80
C ALA A 38 -18.75 0.87 21.34
N VAL A 39 -19.76 0.87 20.47
CA VAL A 39 -21.18 0.91 20.87
C VAL A 39 -21.85 -0.46 20.83
N GLN A 40 -21.11 -1.53 20.50
CA GLN A 40 -21.62 -2.90 20.54
C GLN A 40 -21.50 -3.50 21.95
N PRO A 41 -22.33 -4.52 22.28
CA PRO A 41 -22.29 -5.18 23.59
C PRO A 41 -20.93 -5.79 23.96
N GLU A 42 -20.21 -6.36 22.97
CA GLU A 42 -18.87 -6.93 23.14
C GLU A 42 -17.80 -5.86 23.40
N GLY A 43 -18.10 -4.61 23.02
CA GLY A 43 -17.23 -3.47 23.22
C GLY A 43 -16.07 -3.38 22.21
N TRP A 44 -15.23 -2.37 22.42
CA TRP A 44 -14.06 -2.09 21.60
C TRP A 44 -12.79 -2.69 22.19
N HIS A 45 -12.04 -3.36 21.35
CA HIS A 45 -10.75 -3.91 21.71
C HIS A 45 -9.61 -3.14 21.01
N PRO A 46 -8.84 -2.30 21.74
CA PRO A 46 -7.80 -1.44 21.15
C PRO A 46 -6.76 -2.20 20.33
N TRP A 47 -6.39 -3.40 20.76
CA TRP A 47 -5.39 -4.21 20.08
C TRP A 47 -5.88 -4.69 18.69
N ILE A 48 -7.19 -5.03 18.55
CA ILE A 48 -7.77 -5.40 17.24
C ILE A 48 -7.67 -4.22 16.28
N SER A 49 -8.09 -3.03 16.74
CA SER A 49 -7.95 -1.79 15.93
C SER A 49 -6.50 -1.47 15.61
N GLY A 50 -5.58 -1.69 16.53
CA GLY A 50 -4.14 -1.51 16.32
C GLY A 50 -3.59 -2.42 15.23
N PHE A 51 -3.88 -3.72 15.27
CA PHE A 51 -3.46 -4.67 14.23
C PHE A 51 -4.14 -4.38 12.89
N ALA A 52 -5.43 -4.03 12.88
CA ALA A 52 -6.13 -3.63 11.68
C ALA A 52 -5.48 -2.37 11.05
N LEU A 53 -5.16 -1.37 11.87
CA LEU A 53 -4.50 -0.14 11.41
C LEU A 53 -3.12 -0.42 10.81
N LEU A 54 -2.29 -1.22 11.48
CA LEU A 54 -0.97 -1.59 10.97
C LEU A 54 -1.08 -2.37 9.65
N SER A 55 -1.95 -3.38 9.60
CA SER A 55 -2.14 -4.18 8.38
C SER A 55 -2.60 -3.31 7.21
N THR A 56 -3.64 -2.48 7.39
CA THR A 56 -4.16 -1.62 6.32
C THR A 56 -3.19 -0.53 5.90
N CYS A 57 -2.42 0.06 6.82
CA CYS A 57 -1.37 1.02 6.47
C CYS A 57 -0.27 0.37 5.62
N PHE A 58 0.18 -0.84 5.96
CA PHE A 58 1.18 -1.55 5.14
C PHE A 58 0.63 -1.95 3.77
N ILE A 59 -0.65 -2.35 3.66
CA ILE A 59 -1.33 -2.57 2.37
C ILE A 59 -1.31 -1.28 1.54
N GLN A 60 -1.66 -0.15 2.14
CA GLN A 60 -1.69 1.15 1.44
C GLN A 60 -0.30 1.58 0.96
N ILE A 61 0.74 1.39 1.80
CA ILE A 61 2.13 1.67 1.42
C ILE A 61 2.57 0.76 0.28
N ALA A 62 2.28 -0.54 0.36
CA ALA A 62 2.60 -1.49 -0.71
C ALA A 62 1.92 -1.12 -2.03
N THR A 63 0.64 -0.71 -1.99
CA THR A 63 -0.10 -0.22 -3.16
C THR A 63 0.60 0.99 -3.78
N ASN A 64 1.03 1.96 -2.98
CA ASN A 64 1.76 3.12 -3.47
C ASN A 64 3.07 2.73 -4.15
N PHE A 65 3.83 1.80 -3.56
CA PHE A 65 5.09 1.31 -4.13
C PHE A 65 4.88 0.53 -5.43
N PHE A 66 3.90 -0.38 -5.48
CA PHE A 66 3.60 -1.11 -6.72
C PHE A 66 3.11 -0.19 -7.83
N ASN A 67 2.24 0.78 -7.51
CA ASN A 67 1.79 1.77 -8.48
C ASN A 67 2.97 2.58 -9.04
N ASP A 68 3.90 3.03 -8.18
CA ASP A 68 5.09 3.79 -8.63
C ASP A 68 5.95 2.94 -9.58
N ALA A 69 6.29 1.71 -9.17
CA ALA A 69 7.19 0.85 -9.93
C ALA A 69 6.57 0.31 -11.23
N LEU A 70 5.27 -0.02 -11.23
CA LEU A 70 4.59 -0.64 -12.36
C LEU A 70 4.13 0.39 -13.40
N ASP A 71 3.67 1.57 -12.97
CA ASP A 71 3.32 2.67 -13.86
C ASP A 71 4.55 3.14 -14.64
N PHE A 72 5.71 3.24 -13.98
CA PHE A 72 6.99 3.53 -14.64
C PHE A 72 7.34 2.49 -15.70
N LYS A 73 7.25 1.17 -15.36
CA LYS A 73 7.53 0.09 -16.33
C LYS A 73 6.59 0.09 -17.53
N LYS A 74 5.35 0.54 -17.36
CA LYS A 74 4.35 0.60 -18.42
C LYS A 74 4.39 1.91 -19.22
N GLY A 75 5.27 2.86 -18.86
CA GLY A 75 5.35 4.18 -19.49
C GLY A 75 4.12 5.05 -19.26
N ALA A 76 3.30 4.72 -18.26
CA ALA A 76 2.11 5.49 -17.91
C ALA A 76 2.44 6.80 -17.17
N ASP A 77 3.64 6.88 -16.61
CA ASP A 77 4.13 8.07 -15.93
C ASP A 77 4.96 8.92 -16.88
N THR A 78 4.33 9.92 -17.51
CA THR A 78 5.01 10.93 -18.36
C THR A 78 5.45 12.13 -17.53
N ALA A 79 6.39 12.93 -18.06
CA ALA A 79 6.85 14.17 -17.43
C ALA A 79 5.74 15.23 -17.31
N GLU A 80 4.70 15.12 -18.12
CA GLU A 80 3.55 16.04 -18.19
C GLU A 80 2.43 15.68 -17.19
N ARG A 81 2.63 14.63 -16.39
CA ARG A 81 1.62 14.15 -15.45
C ARG A 81 1.28 15.19 -14.39
N LEU A 82 -0.02 15.48 -14.25
CA LEU A 82 -0.56 16.27 -13.15
C LEU A 82 -0.69 15.39 -11.90
N GLY A 83 0.24 15.51 -10.95
CA GLY A 83 0.21 14.73 -9.69
C GLY A 83 1.55 14.74 -8.95
N PRO A 84 1.62 14.10 -7.79
CA PRO A 84 2.86 14.02 -7.01
C PRO A 84 3.97 13.34 -7.81
N THR A 85 5.20 13.84 -7.68
CA THR A 85 6.39 13.29 -8.33
C THR A 85 6.56 11.81 -7.97
N ARG A 86 6.70 10.96 -8.98
CA ARG A 86 7.02 9.54 -8.83
C ARG A 86 8.52 9.37 -8.66
N VAL A 87 8.93 8.62 -7.63
CA VAL A 87 10.36 8.46 -7.33
C VAL A 87 11.09 7.63 -8.38
N THR A 88 10.42 6.66 -9.02
CA THR A 88 10.99 5.84 -10.09
C THR A 88 11.14 6.65 -11.37
N GLN A 89 10.15 7.45 -11.75
CA GLN A 89 10.21 8.33 -12.93
C GLN A 89 11.28 9.40 -12.76
N ALA A 90 11.43 9.96 -11.56
CA ALA A 90 12.46 10.96 -11.27
C ALA A 90 13.87 10.38 -11.14
N GLY A 91 14.05 9.05 -11.29
CA GLY A 91 15.34 8.38 -11.16
C GLY A 91 15.93 8.40 -9.74
N LEU A 92 15.09 8.68 -8.73
CA LEU A 92 15.51 8.77 -7.31
C LEU A 92 15.65 7.39 -6.66
N LEU A 93 14.80 6.45 -7.04
CA LEU A 93 14.84 5.03 -6.66
C LEU A 93 14.60 4.16 -7.90
N THR A 94 15.20 2.98 -7.92
CA THR A 94 14.95 2.03 -9.01
C THR A 94 13.62 1.32 -8.82
N SER A 95 12.94 0.98 -9.94
CA SER A 95 11.70 0.20 -9.90
C SER A 95 11.87 -1.13 -9.12
N ARG A 96 13.07 -1.75 -9.19
CA ARG A 96 13.37 -2.98 -8.44
C ARG A 96 13.38 -2.75 -6.93
N GLN A 97 14.00 -1.66 -6.46
CA GLN A 97 14.02 -1.31 -5.04
C GLN A 97 12.63 -1.07 -4.49
N VAL A 98 11.82 -0.29 -5.23
CA VAL A 98 10.45 0.03 -4.84
C VAL A 98 9.55 -1.22 -4.85
N MET A 99 9.73 -2.13 -5.83
CA MET A 99 9.02 -3.42 -5.86
C MET A 99 9.36 -4.31 -4.65
N TRP A 100 10.63 -4.42 -4.27
CA TRP A 100 11.02 -5.19 -3.09
C TRP A 100 10.48 -4.58 -1.79
N ALA A 101 10.51 -3.26 -1.67
CA ALA A 101 9.91 -2.55 -0.53
C ALA A 101 8.39 -2.79 -0.45
N GLY A 102 7.70 -2.78 -1.59
CA GLY A 102 6.28 -3.13 -1.67
C GLY A 102 6.00 -4.56 -1.20
N GLY A 103 6.80 -5.53 -1.67
CA GLY A 103 6.71 -6.93 -1.22
C GLY A 103 6.95 -7.08 0.28
N PHE A 104 7.94 -6.36 0.83
CA PHE A 104 8.20 -6.35 2.27
C PHE A 104 7.03 -5.76 3.06
N CYS A 105 6.41 -4.67 2.58
CA CYS A 105 5.21 -4.12 3.20
C CYS A 105 4.03 -5.10 3.16
N LEU A 106 3.84 -5.86 2.06
CA LEU A 106 2.81 -6.91 2.02
C LEU A 106 3.06 -8.01 3.05
N LEU A 107 4.32 -8.42 3.23
CA LEU A 107 4.68 -9.38 4.27
C LEU A 107 4.32 -8.86 5.67
N LEU A 108 4.64 -7.60 5.96
CA LEU A 108 4.26 -6.97 7.24
C LEU A 108 2.73 -6.89 7.38
N ALA A 109 2.02 -6.50 6.32
CA ALA A 109 0.55 -6.47 6.32
C ALA A 109 -0.03 -7.85 6.65
N PHE A 110 0.51 -8.92 6.07
CA PHE A 110 0.11 -10.29 6.35
C PHE A 110 0.38 -10.65 7.83
N ILE A 111 1.58 -10.39 8.34
CA ILE A 111 1.96 -10.67 9.73
C ILE A 111 1.00 -9.98 10.70
N PHE A 112 0.72 -8.68 10.50
CA PHE A 112 -0.22 -7.94 11.35
C PHE A 112 -1.68 -8.34 11.12
N GLY A 113 -2.01 -8.94 9.98
CA GLY A 113 -3.34 -9.49 9.70
C GLY A 113 -3.63 -10.82 10.41
N VAL A 114 -2.61 -11.64 10.71
CA VAL A 114 -2.78 -12.95 11.34
C VAL A 114 -3.55 -12.90 12.67
N PRO A 115 -3.25 -12.00 13.63
CA PRO A 115 -4.04 -11.91 14.87
C PRO A 115 -5.52 -11.60 14.63
N LEU A 116 -5.84 -10.86 13.56
CA LEU A 116 -7.23 -10.54 13.21
C LEU A 116 -7.98 -11.78 12.73
N VAL A 117 -7.29 -12.69 12.03
CA VAL A 117 -7.86 -13.98 11.59
C VAL A 117 -8.24 -14.85 12.78
N VAL A 118 -7.43 -14.86 13.84
CA VAL A 118 -7.71 -15.64 15.06
C VAL A 118 -9.03 -15.20 15.70
N VAL A 119 -9.35 -13.91 15.64
CA VAL A 119 -10.58 -13.35 16.25
C VAL A 119 -11.75 -13.41 15.28
N GLY A 120 -11.55 -13.00 14.02
CA GLY A 120 -12.62 -12.83 13.03
C GLY A 120 -12.85 -14.04 12.12
N GLY A 121 -12.01 -15.08 12.21
CA GLY A 121 -12.17 -16.33 11.48
C GLY A 121 -12.12 -16.19 9.96
N LEU A 122 -12.86 -17.08 9.28
CA LEU A 122 -12.87 -17.20 7.83
C LEU A 122 -13.20 -15.89 7.06
N PRO A 123 -14.15 -15.06 7.50
CA PRO A 123 -14.42 -13.79 6.82
C PRO A 123 -13.17 -12.89 6.71
N ILE A 124 -12.37 -12.82 7.78
CA ILE A 124 -11.14 -12.02 7.78
C ILE A 124 -10.06 -12.63 6.88
N VAL A 125 -9.98 -13.95 6.79
CA VAL A 125 -9.09 -14.62 5.82
C VAL A 125 -9.43 -14.21 4.39
N VAL A 126 -10.71 -14.27 4.02
CA VAL A 126 -11.17 -13.91 2.66
C VAL A 126 -10.89 -12.44 2.37
N ILE A 127 -11.26 -11.53 3.28
CA ILE A 127 -11.02 -10.10 3.13
C ILE A 127 -9.51 -9.83 3.01
N GLY A 128 -8.69 -10.44 3.85
CA GLY A 128 -7.24 -10.28 3.82
C GLY A 128 -6.61 -10.75 2.51
N LEU A 129 -6.94 -11.96 2.05
CA LEU A 129 -6.42 -12.51 0.80
C LEU A 129 -6.84 -11.66 -0.41
N VAL A 130 -8.11 -11.24 -0.48
CA VAL A 130 -8.59 -10.35 -1.55
C VAL A 130 -7.86 -9.02 -1.51
N SER A 131 -7.69 -8.41 -0.34
CA SER A 131 -6.98 -7.13 -0.19
C SER A 131 -5.52 -7.22 -0.64
N LEU A 132 -4.80 -8.28 -0.23
CA LEU A 132 -3.41 -8.51 -0.66
C LEU A 132 -3.31 -8.73 -2.17
N ALA A 133 -4.23 -9.51 -2.77
CA ALA A 133 -4.27 -9.74 -4.20
C ALA A 133 -4.57 -8.44 -4.98
N MET A 134 -5.54 -7.64 -4.51
CA MET A 134 -5.93 -6.37 -5.14
C MET A 134 -4.82 -5.33 -5.09
N THR A 135 -3.98 -5.34 -4.06
CA THR A 135 -2.82 -4.45 -3.94
C THR A 135 -1.89 -4.52 -5.16
N TYR A 136 -1.67 -5.72 -5.69
CA TYR A 136 -0.89 -5.92 -6.91
C TYR A 136 -1.75 -5.81 -8.17
N ALA A 137 -2.93 -6.44 -8.18
CA ALA A 137 -3.80 -6.53 -9.37
C ALA A 137 -4.33 -5.16 -9.83
N TYR A 138 -4.35 -4.16 -8.95
CA TYR A 138 -4.78 -2.81 -9.29
C TYR A 138 -3.96 -2.21 -10.43
N THR A 139 -2.63 -2.31 -10.38
CA THR A 139 -1.72 -1.76 -11.39
C THR A 139 -0.97 -2.85 -12.17
N GLY A 140 -0.83 -4.05 -11.59
CA GLY A 140 -0.09 -5.18 -12.13
C GLY A 140 -0.95 -6.23 -12.82
N GLY A 141 -0.27 -7.30 -13.28
CA GLY A 141 -0.91 -8.45 -13.91
C GLY A 141 -1.42 -8.20 -15.33
N PRO A 142 -2.13 -9.20 -15.90
CA PRO A 142 -2.64 -9.14 -17.28
C PRO A 142 -3.87 -8.24 -17.42
N TYR A 143 -4.56 -7.92 -16.31
CA TYR A 143 -5.78 -7.12 -16.27
C TYR A 143 -5.71 -6.02 -15.21
N PRO A 144 -4.81 -5.02 -15.37
CA PRO A 144 -4.69 -3.96 -14.37
C PRO A 144 -5.92 -3.08 -14.35
N MET A 145 -6.60 -3.06 -13.20
CA MET A 145 -7.90 -2.36 -13.03
C MET A 145 -7.76 -0.84 -13.19
N ALA A 146 -6.64 -0.27 -12.78
CA ALA A 146 -6.36 1.16 -12.88
C ALA A 146 -6.47 1.71 -14.32
N TYR A 147 -6.22 0.88 -15.35
CA TYR A 147 -6.27 1.30 -16.76
C TYR A 147 -7.55 0.92 -17.48
N ARG A 148 -8.55 0.38 -16.76
CA ARG A 148 -9.82 -0.09 -17.32
C ARG A 148 -11.03 0.67 -16.80
N GLY A 149 -10.83 1.80 -16.13
CA GLY A 149 -11.91 2.59 -15.55
C GLY A 149 -12.59 1.92 -14.34
N LEU A 150 -11.92 0.95 -13.72
CA LEU A 150 -12.41 0.23 -12.54
C LEU A 150 -11.77 0.71 -11.23
N GLY A 151 -11.05 1.84 -11.29
CA GLY A 151 -10.34 2.39 -10.14
C GLY A 151 -10.36 3.89 -10.08
#